data_3373a946d11a3c22a8369291c5ad6813
#
_entry.id   3373a946d11a3c22a8369291c5ad6813
#
_cell.length_a   1.000
_cell.length_b   1.000
_cell.length_c   1.000
_cell.angle_alpha   90.00
_cell.angle_beta   90.00
_cell.angle_gamma   90.00
#
_symmetry.space_group_name_H-M   'P 1'
#
loop_
_entity.id
_entity.type
_entity.pdbx_description
1 polymer ?
#
loop_
_entity_poly.entity_id
_entity_poly.type
_entity_poly.pdbx_seq_one_letter_code
_entity_poly.pdbx_strand_id
1 'polypeptide(L)'
;MQIADKYSPQEIESKWYDYWMEHRLFHSEPDEREPYTIVIPPPNVTGMLHMGHMLNNTLQDVLVRRARMQGKNACWVPGTDHASIATEAKVVAKLKAEGIEKSSLSREEFLRHAWDWKEKYGGVILQQLRKLGASCDWERTCFTMDEARTESVLRVFCDLYEKGLIYRGVRMVNWDPSAQTALSDEEVVFKESHGKLLSLIHIS
;
A
#
# COMPACT_ATOMS: atom_id res chain seq x y z
N MET A 1 -39.01 0.22 21.48
CA MET A 1 -37.55 0.37 21.39
C MET A 1 -37.21 1.81 21.82
N GLN A 2 -36.51 2.00 22.90
CA GLN A 2 -36.17 3.35 23.39
C GLN A 2 -34.90 3.77 22.65
N ILE A 3 -34.98 4.83 21.86
CA ILE A 3 -33.83 5.39 21.16
C ILE A 3 -33.04 6.24 22.16
N ALA A 4 -31.75 6.04 22.24
CA ALA A 4 -30.88 6.83 23.10
C ALA A 4 -30.85 8.31 22.67
N ASP A 5 -30.84 9.23 23.61
CA ASP A 5 -30.84 10.67 23.35
C ASP A 5 -29.55 11.16 22.67
N LYS A 6 -28.46 10.41 22.79
CA LYS A 6 -27.16 10.72 22.18
C LYS A 6 -26.53 9.49 21.52
N TYR A 7 -25.88 9.72 20.40
CA TYR A 7 -25.08 8.70 19.75
C TYR A 7 -23.80 8.39 20.54
N SER A 8 -23.59 7.11 20.88
CA SER A 8 -22.39 6.61 21.55
C SER A 8 -21.63 5.69 20.58
N PRO A 9 -20.58 6.19 19.90
CA PRO A 9 -19.84 5.38 18.92
C PRO A 9 -19.27 4.09 19.52
N GLN A 10 -18.78 4.17 20.77
CA GLN A 10 -18.14 3.06 21.47
C GLN A 10 -19.08 1.86 21.70
N GLU A 11 -20.37 2.14 21.91
CA GLU A 11 -21.38 1.10 22.15
C GLU A 11 -21.97 0.54 20.87
N ILE A 12 -21.89 1.27 19.76
CA ILE A 12 -22.65 0.99 18.55
C ILE A 12 -21.74 0.49 17.43
N GLU A 13 -20.61 1.12 17.18
CA GLU A 13 -19.79 0.85 15.99
C GLU A 13 -19.28 -0.60 15.94
N SER A 14 -18.64 -1.07 17.01
CA SER A 14 -18.09 -2.44 17.04
C SER A 14 -19.21 -3.48 16.89
N LYS A 15 -20.31 -3.31 17.62
CA LYS A 15 -21.47 -4.22 17.55
C LYS A 15 -22.00 -4.39 16.13
N TRP A 16 -22.19 -3.29 15.40
CA TRP A 16 -22.73 -3.37 14.04
C TRP A 16 -21.71 -3.84 13.04
N TYR A 17 -20.43 -3.47 13.22
CA TYR A 17 -19.40 -3.97 12.33
C TYR A 17 -19.22 -5.48 12.46
N ASP A 18 -19.20 -6.01 13.68
CA ASP A 18 -19.13 -7.44 13.95
C ASP A 18 -20.34 -8.18 13.34
N TYR A 19 -21.53 -7.62 13.48
CA TYR A 19 -22.74 -8.16 12.83
C TYR A 19 -22.59 -8.23 11.31
N TRP A 20 -22.07 -7.20 10.67
CA TRP A 20 -21.84 -7.21 9.22
C TRP A 20 -20.82 -8.27 8.79
N MET A 21 -19.80 -8.48 9.59
CA MET A 21 -18.78 -9.51 9.33
C MET A 21 -19.34 -10.92 9.50
N GLU A 22 -20.04 -11.17 10.59
CA GLU A 22 -20.67 -12.45 10.88
C GLU A 22 -21.66 -12.88 9.78
N HIS A 23 -22.41 -11.92 9.26
CA HIS A 23 -23.38 -12.15 8.18
C HIS A 23 -22.79 -12.00 6.77
N ARG A 24 -21.49 -11.81 6.64
CA ARG A 24 -20.75 -11.68 5.37
C ARG A 24 -21.38 -10.65 4.41
N LEU A 25 -21.92 -9.53 4.93
CA LEU A 25 -22.71 -8.58 4.13
C LEU A 25 -21.90 -7.86 3.05
N PHE A 26 -20.55 -7.88 3.12
CA PHE A 26 -19.67 -7.25 2.15
C PHE A 26 -19.01 -8.25 1.21
N HIS A 27 -19.25 -9.55 1.41
CA HIS A 27 -18.70 -10.59 0.56
C HIS A 27 -19.42 -10.61 -0.80
N SER A 28 -18.64 -10.88 -1.85
CA SER A 28 -19.11 -10.91 -3.23
C SER A 28 -18.60 -12.16 -3.94
N GLU A 29 -19.52 -12.92 -4.53
CA GLU A 29 -19.21 -14.01 -5.45
C GLU A 29 -19.79 -13.67 -6.83
N PRO A 30 -19.16 -14.11 -7.94
CA PRO A 30 -19.70 -13.93 -9.26
C PRO A 30 -21.11 -14.52 -9.40
N ASP A 31 -22.07 -13.71 -9.86
CA ASP A 31 -23.44 -14.10 -10.12
C ASP A 31 -24.01 -13.35 -11.35
N GLU A 32 -25.32 -13.45 -11.61
CA GLU A 32 -25.99 -12.83 -12.75
C GLU A 32 -26.21 -11.31 -12.62
N ARG A 33 -25.92 -10.71 -11.46
CA ARG A 33 -26.08 -9.27 -11.26
C ARG A 33 -24.97 -8.49 -11.99
N GLU A 34 -25.28 -7.27 -12.35
CA GLU A 34 -24.29 -6.35 -12.92
C GLU A 34 -23.10 -6.19 -11.97
N PRO A 35 -21.87 -6.51 -12.39
CA PRO A 35 -20.71 -6.39 -11.52
C PRO A 35 -20.31 -4.93 -11.30
N TYR A 36 -19.89 -4.62 -10.07
CA TYR A 36 -19.31 -3.34 -9.71
C TYR A 36 -18.11 -3.56 -8.80
N THR A 37 -16.90 -3.49 -9.36
CA THR A 37 -15.68 -3.83 -8.61
C THR A 37 -14.78 -2.62 -8.46
N ILE A 38 -14.34 -2.37 -7.23
CA ILE A 38 -13.28 -1.43 -6.91
C ILE A 38 -12.13 -2.20 -6.25
N VAL A 39 -10.91 -1.96 -6.71
CA VAL A 39 -9.69 -2.35 -6.00
C VAL A 39 -9.21 -1.12 -5.24
N ILE A 40 -9.05 -1.25 -3.93
CA ILE A 40 -8.56 -0.16 -3.09
C ILE A 40 -7.18 0.29 -3.62
N PRO A 41 -6.88 1.61 -3.71
CA PRO A 41 -5.49 2.05 -3.79
C PRO A 41 -4.78 1.59 -2.51
N PRO A 42 -3.90 0.58 -2.58
CA PRO A 42 -3.42 -0.08 -1.37
C PRO A 42 -2.52 0.88 -0.58
N PRO A 43 -2.84 1.17 0.69
CA PRO A 43 -2.00 2.04 1.51
C PRO A 43 -0.62 1.40 1.73
N ASN A 44 0.41 2.24 1.69
CA ASN A 44 1.78 1.86 1.99
C ASN A 44 1.91 1.43 3.46
N VAL A 45 2.63 0.33 3.75
CA VAL A 45 2.88 -0.15 5.11
C VAL A 45 3.96 0.68 5.80
N THR A 46 3.77 2.01 5.81
CA THR A 46 4.73 2.97 6.38
C THR A 46 4.33 3.49 7.76
N GLY A 47 3.11 3.19 8.20
CA GLY A 47 2.59 3.64 9.50
C GLY A 47 1.07 3.64 9.56
N MET A 48 0.51 4.57 10.34
CA MET A 48 -0.94 4.73 10.48
C MET A 48 -1.54 5.51 9.30
N LEU A 49 -2.83 5.30 9.04
CA LEU A 49 -3.58 6.08 8.07
C LEU A 49 -3.74 7.54 8.53
N HIS A 50 -3.87 8.45 7.59
CA HIS A 50 -4.13 9.87 7.81
C HIS A 50 -5.40 10.34 7.07
N MET A 51 -5.79 11.59 7.25
CA MET A 51 -7.04 12.15 6.69
C MET A 51 -7.19 11.97 5.18
N GLY A 52 -6.09 12.01 4.41
CA GLY A 52 -6.12 11.75 2.97
C GLY A 52 -6.59 10.33 2.63
N HIS A 53 -6.15 9.34 3.38
CA HIS A 53 -6.63 7.96 3.26
C HIS A 53 -8.10 7.85 3.63
N MET A 54 -8.53 8.52 4.71
CA MET A 54 -9.93 8.50 5.14
C MET A 54 -10.85 9.10 4.06
N LEU A 55 -10.49 10.25 3.48
CA LEU A 55 -11.26 10.86 2.41
C LEU A 55 -11.37 9.93 1.19
N ASN A 56 -10.24 9.41 0.72
CA ASN A 56 -10.20 8.52 -0.43
C ASN A 56 -11.08 7.27 -0.22
N ASN A 57 -10.91 6.60 0.92
CA ASN A 57 -11.66 5.38 1.22
C ASN A 57 -13.15 5.64 1.46
N THR A 58 -13.50 6.79 2.06
CA THR A 58 -14.92 7.17 2.24
C THR A 58 -15.61 7.37 0.90
N LEU A 59 -14.96 8.02 -0.07
CA LEU A 59 -15.52 8.19 -1.40
C LEU A 59 -15.78 6.83 -2.09
N GLN A 60 -14.83 5.90 -2.01
CA GLN A 60 -14.99 4.56 -2.55
C GLN A 60 -16.12 3.81 -1.84
N ASP A 61 -16.20 3.87 -0.51
CA ASP A 61 -17.23 3.20 0.27
C ASP A 61 -18.63 3.70 -0.07
N VAL A 62 -18.81 5.00 -0.25
CA VAL A 62 -20.08 5.60 -0.71
C VAL A 62 -20.50 5.03 -2.07
N LEU A 63 -19.58 4.93 -3.02
CA LEU A 63 -19.86 4.39 -4.35
C LEU A 63 -20.23 2.90 -4.30
N VAL A 64 -19.48 2.11 -3.53
CA VAL A 64 -19.75 0.66 -3.37
C VAL A 64 -21.07 0.43 -2.67
N ARG A 65 -21.38 1.17 -1.61
CA ARG A 65 -22.68 1.07 -0.91
C ARG A 65 -23.83 1.48 -1.83
N ARG A 66 -23.67 2.53 -2.62
CA ARG A 66 -24.65 2.93 -3.63
C ARG A 66 -24.87 1.81 -4.66
N ALA A 67 -23.81 1.18 -5.16
CA ALA A 67 -23.92 0.07 -6.10
C ALA A 67 -24.71 -1.12 -5.49
N ARG A 68 -24.47 -1.47 -4.22
CA ARG A 68 -25.25 -2.49 -3.51
C ARG A 68 -26.72 -2.11 -3.39
N MET A 69 -27.02 -0.85 -3.06
CA MET A 69 -28.41 -0.36 -3.00
C MET A 69 -29.12 -0.40 -4.36
N GLN A 70 -28.37 -0.32 -5.46
CA GLN A 70 -28.87 -0.48 -6.82
C GLN A 70 -29.05 -1.94 -7.25
N GLY A 71 -28.77 -2.91 -6.37
CA GLY A 71 -28.88 -4.34 -6.65
C GLY A 71 -27.70 -4.93 -7.42
N LYS A 72 -26.61 -4.20 -7.59
CA LYS A 72 -25.40 -4.70 -8.28
C LYS A 72 -24.62 -5.67 -7.40
N ASN A 73 -23.83 -6.54 -8.04
CA ASN A 73 -22.87 -7.37 -7.35
C ASN A 73 -21.59 -6.53 -7.10
N ALA A 74 -21.53 -5.90 -5.91
CA ALA A 74 -20.49 -4.96 -5.60
C ALA A 74 -19.37 -5.60 -4.77
N CYS A 75 -18.16 -5.63 -5.32
CA CYS A 75 -16.94 -6.13 -4.70
C CYS A 75 -15.95 -4.99 -4.48
N TRP A 76 -15.56 -4.75 -3.23
CA TRP A 76 -14.49 -3.82 -2.89
C TRP A 76 -13.32 -4.58 -2.29
N VAL A 77 -12.25 -4.72 -3.08
CA VAL A 77 -11.08 -5.53 -2.71
C VAL A 77 -10.10 -4.70 -1.87
N PRO A 78 -9.88 -5.04 -0.60
CA PRO A 78 -8.90 -4.38 0.25
C PRO A 78 -7.50 -4.94 0.07
N GLY A 79 -6.49 -4.16 0.46
CA GLY A 79 -5.10 -4.60 0.45
C GLY A 79 -4.15 -3.56 1.02
N THR A 80 -2.88 -3.94 1.11
CA THR A 80 -1.78 -3.05 1.53
C THR A 80 -0.60 -3.19 0.58
N ASP A 81 0.19 -2.10 0.46
CA ASP A 81 1.38 -2.06 -0.38
C ASP A 81 2.66 -2.13 0.46
N HIS A 82 3.62 -2.94 -0.01
CA HIS A 82 4.94 -3.02 0.59
C HIS A 82 5.76 -1.72 0.47
N ALA A 83 5.46 -0.88 -0.53
CA ALA A 83 6.03 0.46 -0.74
C ALA A 83 7.57 0.54 -0.72
N SER A 84 8.25 -0.57 -0.93
CA SER A 84 9.71 -0.72 -1.07
C SER A 84 10.54 0.33 -0.28
N ILE A 85 11.05 1.37 -0.94
CA ILE A 85 11.96 2.38 -0.38
C ILE A 85 11.39 3.10 0.85
N ALA A 86 10.11 3.48 0.82
CA ALA A 86 9.48 4.20 1.93
C ALA A 86 9.36 3.32 3.18
N THR A 87 9.05 2.05 3.02
CA THR A 87 9.01 1.07 4.13
C THR A 87 10.42 0.78 4.63
N GLU A 88 11.38 0.59 3.73
CA GLU A 88 12.78 0.37 4.08
C GLU A 88 13.32 1.54 4.92
N ALA A 89 13.08 2.78 4.52
CA ALA A 89 13.49 3.96 5.28
C ALA A 89 12.93 3.97 6.71
N LYS A 90 11.69 3.52 6.91
CA LYS A 90 11.07 3.40 8.24
C LYS A 90 11.72 2.29 9.07
N VAL A 91 12.00 1.13 8.47
CA VAL A 91 12.70 0.01 9.13
C VAL A 91 14.11 0.43 9.54
N VAL A 92 14.86 1.08 8.63
CA VAL A 92 16.21 1.59 8.91
C VAL A 92 16.19 2.61 10.04
N ALA A 93 15.24 3.55 10.03
CA ALA A 93 15.12 4.54 11.11
C ALA A 93 14.82 3.90 12.47
N LYS A 94 13.97 2.85 12.50
CA LYS A 94 13.71 2.07 13.70
C LYS A 94 14.98 1.36 14.20
N LEU A 95 15.67 0.64 13.32
CA LEU A 95 16.92 -0.08 13.65
C LEU A 95 17.96 0.87 14.22
N LYS A 96 18.14 2.03 13.59
CA LYS A 96 19.08 3.06 14.06
C LYS A 96 18.71 3.59 15.46
N ALA A 97 17.41 3.75 15.76
CA ALA A 97 16.95 4.12 17.09
C ALA A 97 17.24 3.02 18.14
N GLU A 98 17.32 1.78 17.72
CA GLU A 98 17.70 0.60 18.53
C GLU A 98 19.23 0.37 18.57
N GLY A 99 20.02 1.25 17.93
CA GLY A 99 21.49 1.15 17.87
C GLY A 99 22.02 0.12 16.87
N ILE A 100 21.21 -0.30 15.92
CA ILE A 100 21.56 -1.30 14.90
C ILE A 100 21.79 -0.58 13.56
N GLU A 101 22.97 -0.71 13.00
CA GLU A 101 23.28 -0.18 11.66
C GLU A 101 22.88 -1.20 10.58
N LYS A 102 22.18 -0.76 9.53
CA LYS A 102 21.76 -1.64 8.42
C LYS A 102 22.94 -2.40 7.79
N SER A 103 24.10 -1.74 7.67
CA SER A 103 25.31 -2.33 7.09
C SER A 103 25.90 -3.50 7.89
N SER A 104 25.50 -3.67 9.16
CA SER A 104 25.95 -4.79 10.00
C SER A 104 25.06 -6.04 9.84
N LEU A 105 23.93 -5.91 9.13
CA LEU A 105 22.96 -7.00 8.93
C LEU A 105 23.16 -7.68 7.58
N SER A 106 22.95 -9.00 7.56
CA SER A 106 22.74 -9.72 6.31
C SER A 106 21.40 -9.35 5.68
N ARG A 107 21.23 -9.69 4.40
CA ARG A 107 19.94 -9.50 3.70
C ARG A 107 18.78 -10.20 4.41
N GLU A 108 18.99 -11.42 4.85
CA GLU A 108 17.99 -12.23 5.53
C GLU A 108 17.59 -11.64 6.88
N GLU A 109 18.53 -11.10 7.63
CA GLU A 109 18.27 -10.41 8.89
C GLU A 109 17.48 -9.13 8.68
N PHE A 110 17.87 -8.32 7.70
CA PHE A 110 17.12 -7.12 7.36
C PHE A 110 15.69 -7.44 6.90
N LEU A 111 15.51 -8.48 6.06
CA LEU A 111 14.18 -8.91 5.62
C LEU A 111 13.29 -9.36 6.79
N ARG A 112 13.83 -10.02 7.81
CA ARG A 112 13.06 -10.35 9.03
C ARG A 112 12.51 -9.08 9.68
N HIS A 113 13.32 -8.05 9.87
CA HIS A 113 12.86 -6.78 10.42
C HIS A 113 11.82 -6.09 9.54
N ALA A 114 11.93 -6.20 8.23
CA ALA A 114 10.94 -5.66 7.29
C ALA A 114 9.61 -6.42 7.36
N TRP A 115 9.64 -7.75 7.51
CA TRP A 115 8.44 -8.56 7.70
C TRP A 115 7.77 -8.28 9.05
N ASP A 116 8.53 -8.16 10.14
CA ASP A 116 8.01 -7.77 11.45
C ASP A 116 7.32 -6.40 11.40
N TRP A 117 7.90 -5.46 10.66
CA TRP A 117 7.29 -4.15 10.41
C TRP A 117 5.96 -4.28 9.66
N LYS A 118 5.93 -5.06 8.59
CA LYS A 118 4.73 -5.33 7.79
C LYS A 118 3.62 -5.97 8.63
N GLU A 119 3.95 -6.98 9.43
CA GLU A 119 2.96 -7.62 10.31
C GLU A 119 2.35 -6.62 11.29
N LYS A 120 3.18 -5.80 11.93
CA LYS A 120 2.73 -4.80 12.87
C LYS A 120 1.83 -3.73 12.23
N TYR A 121 2.30 -3.09 11.17
CA TYR A 121 1.61 -1.92 10.62
C TYR A 121 0.56 -2.28 9.56
N GLY A 122 0.72 -3.37 8.84
CA GLY A 122 -0.31 -3.89 7.93
C GLY A 122 -1.58 -4.23 8.67
N GLY A 123 -1.48 -4.89 9.82
CA GLY A 123 -2.62 -5.17 10.70
C GLY A 123 -3.30 -3.91 11.22
N VAL A 124 -2.54 -2.91 11.65
CA VAL A 124 -3.06 -1.62 12.13
C VAL A 124 -3.86 -0.90 11.03
N ILE A 125 -3.33 -0.83 9.81
CA ILE A 125 -4.00 -0.19 8.66
C ILE A 125 -5.36 -0.84 8.38
N LEU A 126 -5.43 -2.15 8.33
CA LEU A 126 -6.68 -2.87 8.08
C LEU A 126 -7.69 -2.68 9.23
N GLN A 127 -7.22 -2.63 10.47
CA GLN A 127 -8.07 -2.31 11.63
C GLN A 127 -8.60 -0.88 11.57
N GLN A 128 -7.79 0.09 11.16
CA GLN A 128 -8.23 1.48 11.00
C GLN A 128 -9.30 1.61 9.90
N LEU A 129 -9.16 0.89 8.78
CA LEU A 129 -10.19 0.84 7.75
C LEU A 129 -11.49 0.23 8.25
N ARG A 130 -11.43 -0.85 9.05
CA ARG A 130 -12.60 -1.42 9.71
C ARG A 130 -13.24 -0.44 10.68
N LYS A 131 -12.44 0.28 11.46
CA LYS A 131 -12.93 1.30 12.39
C LYS A 131 -13.58 2.49 11.67
N LEU A 132 -13.12 2.82 10.47
CA LEU A 132 -13.76 3.80 9.59
C LEU A 132 -15.13 3.30 9.06
N GLY A 133 -15.43 2.02 9.21
CA GLY A 133 -16.67 1.39 8.72
C GLY A 133 -16.58 0.95 7.25
N ALA A 134 -15.38 0.82 6.69
CA ALA A 134 -15.19 0.43 5.29
C ALA A 134 -15.86 -0.91 4.96
N SER A 135 -16.68 -0.93 3.92
CA SER A 135 -17.45 -2.12 3.51
C SER A 135 -16.70 -2.98 2.47
N CYS A 136 -15.43 -3.26 2.76
CA CYS A 136 -14.59 -4.12 1.93
C CYS A 136 -14.98 -5.60 2.04
N ASP A 137 -14.73 -6.35 0.97
CA ASP A 137 -14.72 -7.82 1.02
C ASP A 137 -13.39 -8.29 1.65
N TRP A 138 -13.38 -8.42 2.98
CA TRP A 138 -12.19 -8.70 3.77
C TRP A 138 -11.61 -10.09 3.53
N GLU A 139 -12.38 -11.02 2.99
CA GLU A 139 -11.90 -12.35 2.61
C GLU A 139 -10.94 -12.29 1.41
N ARG A 140 -11.02 -11.20 0.64
CA ARG A 140 -10.14 -10.91 -0.50
C ARG A 140 -8.96 -10.01 -0.15
N THR A 141 -8.70 -9.78 1.14
CA THR A 141 -7.55 -8.98 1.58
C THR A 141 -6.26 -9.53 1.01
N CYS A 142 -5.45 -8.66 0.39
CA CYS A 142 -4.16 -9.06 -0.16
C CYS A 142 -3.06 -8.03 0.13
N PHE A 143 -1.83 -8.50 0.07
CA PHE A 143 -0.63 -7.71 0.17
C PHE A 143 0.16 -7.83 -1.13
N THR A 144 0.77 -6.74 -1.58
CA THR A 144 1.43 -6.70 -2.90
C THR A 144 2.59 -7.69 -3.06
N MET A 145 3.17 -8.20 -1.94
CA MET A 145 4.21 -9.24 -1.96
C MET A 145 3.71 -10.62 -1.53
N ASP A 146 2.41 -10.86 -1.50
CA ASP A 146 1.89 -12.22 -1.33
C ASP A 146 2.40 -13.14 -2.44
N GLU A 147 2.57 -14.42 -2.14
CA GLU A 147 3.13 -15.42 -3.05
C GLU A 147 2.43 -15.42 -4.42
N ALA A 148 1.10 -15.46 -4.44
CA ALA A 148 0.33 -15.46 -5.68
C ALA A 148 0.50 -14.16 -6.50
N ARG A 149 0.73 -13.01 -5.84
CA ARG A 149 1.00 -11.73 -6.52
C ARG A 149 2.41 -11.68 -7.05
N THR A 150 3.37 -12.18 -6.29
CA THR A 150 4.76 -12.31 -6.71
C THR A 150 4.89 -13.20 -7.94
N GLU A 151 4.25 -14.37 -7.94
CA GLU A 151 4.21 -15.27 -9.10
C GLU A 151 3.60 -14.58 -10.32
N SER A 152 2.49 -13.88 -10.16
CA SER A 152 1.81 -13.16 -11.24
C SER A 152 2.70 -12.06 -11.84
N VAL A 153 3.41 -11.30 -11.01
CA VAL A 153 4.35 -10.27 -11.47
C VAL A 153 5.51 -10.87 -12.24
N LEU A 154 6.11 -11.93 -11.72
CA LEU A 154 7.21 -12.64 -12.41
C LEU A 154 6.77 -13.19 -13.75
N ARG A 155 5.60 -13.79 -13.82
CA ARG A 155 5.03 -14.32 -15.05
C ARG A 155 4.83 -13.22 -16.11
N VAL A 156 4.18 -12.12 -15.73
CA VAL A 156 3.97 -10.99 -16.64
C VAL A 156 5.30 -10.38 -17.08
N PHE A 157 6.29 -10.29 -16.21
CA PHE A 157 7.63 -9.81 -16.57
C PHE A 157 8.26 -10.69 -17.65
N CYS A 158 8.22 -12.01 -17.48
CA CYS A 158 8.73 -12.97 -18.48
C CYS A 158 7.97 -12.85 -19.82
N ASP A 159 6.64 -12.82 -19.77
CA ASP A 159 5.80 -12.68 -20.97
C ASP A 159 6.13 -11.39 -21.76
N LEU A 160 6.34 -10.28 -21.05
CA LEU A 160 6.70 -9.01 -21.69
C LEU A 160 8.12 -9.03 -22.26
N TYR A 161 9.06 -9.72 -21.60
CA TYR A 161 10.41 -9.90 -22.11
C TYR A 161 10.40 -10.76 -23.39
N GLU A 162 9.69 -11.88 -23.41
CA GLU A 162 9.54 -12.74 -24.58
C GLU A 162 8.89 -12.02 -25.77
N LYS A 163 7.96 -11.10 -25.52
CA LYS A 163 7.35 -10.23 -26.52
C LYS A 163 8.25 -9.09 -26.99
N GLY A 164 9.47 -8.95 -26.45
CA GLY A 164 10.40 -7.88 -26.78
C GLY A 164 9.99 -6.48 -26.29
N LEU A 165 9.00 -6.40 -25.38
CA LEU A 165 8.51 -5.13 -24.80
C LEU A 165 9.37 -4.65 -23.63
N ILE A 166 10.10 -5.55 -23.00
CA ILE A 166 11.08 -5.26 -21.95
C ILE A 166 12.46 -5.65 -22.46
N TYR A 167 13.44 -4.76 -22.28
CA TYR A 167 14.83 -5.01 -22.63
C TYR A 167 15.76 -4.38 -21.60
N ARG A 168 16.97 -4.89 -21.48
CA ARG A 168 18.02 -4.31 -20.64
C ARG A 168 18.74 -3.22 -21.41
N GLY A 169 18.80 -2.01 -20.82
CA GLY A 169 19.48 -0.86 -21.40
C GLY A 169 20.18 -0.02 -20.35
N VAL A 170 21.10 0.84 -20.78
CA VAL A 170 21.79 1.82 -19.92
C VAL A 170 21.11 3.16 -20.14
N ARG A 171 20.70 3.81 -19.04
CA ARG A 171 20.12 5.14 -19.05
C ARG A 171 20.64 5.95 -17.89
N MET A 172 20.64 7.28 -18.04
CA MET A 172 20.86 8.20 -16.92
C MET A 172 19.65 8.15 -15.98
N VAL A 173 19.92 8.08 -14.69
CA VAL A 173 18.89 8.07 -13.64
C VAL A 173 19.29 9.05 -12.54
N ASN A 174 18.28 9.58 -11.83
CA ASN A 174 18.51 10.29 -10.59
C ASN A 174 18.92 9.27 -9.53
N TRP A 175 20.05 9.46 -8.89
CA TRP A 175 20.62 8.51 -7.93
C TRP A 175 20.87 9.18 -6.59
N ASP A 176 20.37 8.57 -5.52
CA ASP A 176 20.70 8.96 -4.14
C ASP A 176 21.84 8.08 -3.62
N PRO A 177 23.06 8.63 -3.45
CA PRO A 177 24.19 7.86 -2.96
C PRO A 177 24.07 7.48 -1.48
N SER A 178 23.26 8.18 -0.70
CA SER A 178 23.00 7.87 0.71
C SER A 178 22.08 6.67 0.87
N ALA A 179 20.97 6.66 0.15
CA ALA A 179 20.04 5.55 0.14
C ALA A 179 20.45 4.42 -0.81
N GLN A 180 21.46 4.66 -1.68
CA GLN A 180 21.95 3.70 -2.68
C GLN A 180 20.84 3.18 -3.60
N THR A 181 19.98 4.09 -4.07
CA THR A 181 18.85 3.78 -4.93
C THR A 181 18.63 4.84 -6.01
N ALA A 182 17.97 4.43 -7.09
CA ALA A 182 17.41 5.36 -8.07
C ALA A 182 16.16 6.05 -7.49
N LEU A 183 15.93 7.29 -7.89
CA LEU A 183 14.78 8.09 -7.52
C LEU A 183 13.89 8.34 -8.74
N SER A 184 12.59 8.46 -8.53
CA SER A 184 11.66 8.95 -9.56
C SER A 184 11.83 10.45 -9.77
N ASP A 185 11.41 10.95 -10.93
CA ASP A 185 11.52 12.38 -11.24
C ASP A 185 10.68 13.24 -10.28
N GLU A 186 9.57 12.69 -9.77
CA GLU A 186 8.69 13.36 -8.80
C GLU A 186 9.32 13.53 -7.41
N GLU A 187 10.32 12.71 -7.07
CA GLU A 187 11.02 12.77 -5.78
C GLU A 187 12.20 13.74 -5.80
N VAL A 188 12.60 14.23 -6.97
CA VAL A 188 13.78 15.09 -7.14
C VAL A 188 13.42 16.55 -6.90
N VAL A 189 14.10 17.18 -5.95
CA VAL A 189 14.01 18.61 -5.69
C VAL A 189 15.18 19.33 -6.36
N PHE A 190 14.87 20.10 -7.42
CA PHE A 190 15.87 20.87 -8.13
C PHE A 190 16.23 22.14 -7.34
N LYS A 191 17.54 22.38 -7.17
CA LYS A 191 18.09 23.62 -6.58
C LYS A 191 19.13 24.19 -7.50
N GLU A 192 19.08 25.48 -7.78
CA GLU A 192 20.14 26.18 -8.50
C GLU A 192 21.38 26.25 -7.62
N SER A 193 22.53 25.90 -8.19
CA SER A 193 23.83 26.08 -7.57
C SER A 193 24.84 26.64 -8.59
N HIS A 194 25.59 27.66 -8.16
CA HIS A 194 26.63 28.23 -8.99
C HIS A 194 27.93 27.42 -8.84
N GLY A 195 28.14 26.52 -9.80
CA GLY A 195 29.37 25.72 -9.91
C GLY A 195 30.27 26.22 -11.04
N LYS A 196 31.52 25.73 -11.07
CA LYS A 196 32.45 25.97 -12.18
C LYS A 196 32.84 24.64 -12.80
N LEU A 197 32.71 24.54 -14.12
CA LEU A 197 33.30 23.46 -14.88
C LEU A 197 34.73 23.91 -15.27
N LEU A 198 35.72 23.21 -14.75
CA LEU A 198 37.11 23.51 -15.03
C LEU A 198 37.65 22.48 -16.02
N SER A 199 38.29 22.96 -17.08
CA SER A 199 39.02 22.13 -18.03
C SER A 199 40.51 22.45 -17.96
N LEU A 200 41.35 21.43 -17.97
CA LEU A 200 42.81 21.57 -18.11
C LEU A 200 43.17 21.39 -19.59
N ILE A 201 44.07 22.22 -20.08
CA ILE A 201 44.48 22.27 -21.49
C ILE A 201 44.98 20.94 -22.05
N HIS A 202 45.41 20.03 -21.21
CA HIS A 202 45.96 18.74 -21.61
C HIS A 202 44.95 17.58 -21.52
N ILE A 203 43.65 17.86 -21.38
CA ILE A 203 42.54 16.86 -21.37
C ILE A 203 41.80 16.92 -22.70
N SER A 204 42.44 17.16 -23.78
CA SER A 204 41.78 17.06 -25.11
C SER A 204 41.99 15.70 -25.74
#